data_3421594857458c2f25407f3245816da5
#
_entry.id   3421594857458c2f25407f3245816da5
#
_cell.length_a   1.000
_cell.length_b   1.000
_cell.length_c   1.000
_cell.angle_alpha   90.00
_cell.angle_beta   90.00
_cell.angle_gamma   90.00
#
_symmetry.space_group_name_H-M   'P 1'
#
loop_
_entity.id
_entity.type
_entity.pdbx_description
1 polymer ?
#
loop_
_entity_poly.entity_id
_entity_poly.type
_entity_poly.pdbx_seq_one_letter_code
_entity_poly.pdbx_strand_id
1 'polypeptide(L)'
;MTHPAPNPAPALGHAPASSPAPAPNPAPALVTLGEVMAVVAATEPGPFANGAPMRLGWAGAEATVAVGVSRLGHTAAWTGRVGDDAAGAMVLAGLRAEGVDVSGARTDPGAPTGLTLRERRTADRLRVSYYRAGLAGSRLAPADLDEARITGARILHVTGVTPALSATARAAVEHAVRLAHGAGVTVSLDVNHRERLWSRAEAAEVLGRLLPYTDLLFAGPEEAALFVPEGTPEQTARALTRLGPAEAVVKLGADGALAVTADGTHRQAAIPVTAVDPVGAGDAFVSGYLAARLDGSPVPERLRLAALCGAFAVSVPGDWEGIPRRTELGLLAAQDITR
;
A
#
# COMPACT_ATOMS: atom_id res chain seq x y z
N MET A 1 79.70 -32.33 18.25
CA MET A 1 78.30 -32.50 17.90
C MET A 1 77.50 -31.46 18.70
N THR A 2 77.16 -30.35 18.09
CA THR A 2 76.45 -29.21 18.71
C THR A 2 74.99 -29.22 18.21
N HIS A 3 74.12 -29.39 19.14
CA HIS A 3 72.62 -29.28 18.86
C HIS A 3 72.26 -27.85 18.59
N PRO A 4 71.42 -27.54 17.57
CA PRO A 4 70.88 -26.22 17.39
C PRO A 4 69.68 -25.97 18.33
N ALA A 5 69.56 -24.74 18.80
CA ALA A 5 68.49 -24.26 19.66
C ALA A 5 67.12 -24.20 18.96
N PRO A 6 65.97 -24.36 19.70
CA PRO A 6 64.65 -24.32 19.10
C PRO A 6 64.25 -22.89 18.71
N ASN A 7 63.54 -22.80 17.56
CA ASN A 7 63.00 -21.59 16.99
C ASN A 7 61.84 -21.04 17.86
N PRO A 8 61.68 -19.71 18.05
CA PRO A 8 60.58 -19.14 18.81
C PRO A 8 59.26 -19.27 18.03
N ALA A 9 58.17 -19.56 18.77
CA ALA A 9 56.81 -19.67 18.23
C ALA A 9 56.31 -18.34 17.67
N PRO A 10 55.48 -18.34 16.60
CA PRO A 10 54.89 -17.13 16.05
C PRO A 10 53.89 -16.48 16.98
N ALA A 11 53.96 -15.15 17.08
CA ALA A 11 53.08 -14.32 17.89
C ALA A 11 51.61 -14.46 17.45
N LEU A 12 50.75 -14.61 18.43
CA LEU A 12 49.30 -14.64 18.26
C LEU A 12 48.80 -13.38 17.57
N GLY A 13 48.18 -13.56 16.43
CA GLY A 13 47.59 -12.48 15.65
C GLY A 13 46.48 -11.77 16.42
N HIS A 14 46.41 -10.46 16.30
CA HIS A 14 45.35 -9.62 16.79
C HIS A 14 44.01 -10.06 16.17
N ALA A 15 43.00 -10.32 17.02
CA ALA A 15 41.64 -10.49 16.57
C ALA A 15 41.17 -9.22 15.84
N PRO A 16 40.48 -9.34 14.69
CA PRO A 16 39.96 -8.16 14.03
C PRO A 16 38.94 -7.46 14.92
N ALA A 17 39.10 -6.15 15.07
CA ALA A 17 38.15 -5.32 15.78
C ALA A 17 36.75 -5.53 15.15
N SER A 18 35.77 -5.87 15.98
CA SER A 18 34.37 -5.99 15.54
C SER A 18 33.93 -4.66 14.94
N SER A 19 33.54 -4.67 13.67
CA SER A 19 32.92 -3.50 13.03
C SER A 19 31.72 -3.05 13.86
N PRO A 20 31.55 -1.74 14.10
CA PRO A 20 30.38 -1.25 14.82
C PRO A 20 29.11 -1.71 14.10
N ALA A 21 28.10 -2.14 14.86
CA ALA A 21 26.81 -2.48 14.30
C ALA A 21 26.29 -1.30 13.44
N PRO A 22 25.71 -1.55 12.27
CA PRO A 22 25.16 -0.47 11.46
C PRO A 22 24.16 0.33 12.30
N ALA A 23 24.23 1.65 12.18
CA ALA A 23 23.28 2.54 12.84
C ALA A 23 21.85 2.11 12.46
N PRO A 24 20.89 2.15 13.41
CA PRO A 24 19.49 1.80 13.10
C PRO A 24 19.01 2.67 11.96
N ASN A 25 18.40 2.05 10.94
CA ASN A 25 17.77 2.79 9.84
C ASN A 25 16.79 3.82 10.44
N PRO A 26 16.78 5.07 9.94
CA PRO A 26 15.80 6.04 10.41
C PRO A 26 14.39 5.49 10.20
N ALA A 27 13.48 5.83 11.13
CA ALA A 27 12.09 5.38 11.05
C ALA A 27 11.49 5.78 9.68
N PRO A 28 10.73 4.91 9.01
CA PRO A 28 10.15 5.20 7.71
C PRO A 28 9.12 6.32 7.82
N ALA A 29 9.00 7.14 6.77
CA ALA A 29 7.96 8.18 6.72
C ALA A 29 6.56 7.58 6.66
N LEU A 30 6.40 6.46 5.94
CA LEU A 30 5.16 5.70 5.83
C LEU A 30 5.39 4.25 6.25
N VAL A 31 4.49 3.72 7.08
CA VAL A 31 4.34 2.29 7.33
C VAL A 31 2.99 1.85 6.79
N THR A 32 2.97 0.72 6.07
CA THR A 32 1.74 0.03 5.67
C THR A 32 1.78 -1.42 6.13
N LEU A 33 0.60 -2.02 6.32
CA LEU A 33 0.49 -3.45 6.65
C LEU A 33 -0.66 -4.09 5.89
N GLY A 34 -0.42 -5.27 5.31
CA GLY A 34 -1.45 -5.95 4.56
C GLY A 34 -0.96 -7.15 3.76
N GLU A 35 -1.79 -7.60 2.82
CA GLU A 35 -1.50 -8.73 1.96
C GLU A 35 -0.92 -8.28 0.62
N VAL A 36 0.07 -9.05 0.14
CA VAL A 36 0.53 -9.00 -1.25
C VAL A 36 0.42 -10.40 -1.84
N MET A 37 -0.15 -10.50 -3.05
CA MET A 37 -0.33 -11.75 -3.77
C MET A 37 0.49 -11.76 -5.05
N ALA A 38 0.90 -12.92 -5.51
CA ALA A 38 1.32 -13.10 -6.89
C ALA A 38 0.12 -12.87 -7.83
N VAL A 39 0.38 -12.35 -9.01
CA VAL A 39 -0.61 -12.11 -10.06
C VAL A 39 -0.18 -12.85 -11.31
N VAL A 40 -1.06 -13.69 -11.84
CA VAL A 40 -0.91 -14.29 -13.17
C VAL A 40 -2.02 -13.70 -14.04
N ALA A 41 -1.64 -12.86 -14.99
CA ALA A 41 -2.57 -12.08 -15.81
C ALA A 41 -2.43 -12.46 -17.29
N ALA A 42 -3.57 -12.70 -17.95
CA ALA A 42 -3.59 -12.89 -19.40
C ALA A 42 -3.11 -11.61 -20.10
N THR A 43 -2.20 -11.76 -21.06
CA THR A 43 -1.68 -10.63 -21.85
C THR A 43 -2.57 -10.30 -23.03
N GLU A 44 -3.42 -11.25 -23.48
CA GLU A 44 -4.32 -11.11 -24.60
C GLU A 44 -5.78 -11.30 -24.19
N PRO A 45 -6.74 -10.66 -24.86
CA PRO A 45 -8.15 -10.93 -24.66
C PRO A 45 -8.53 -12.35 -25.11
N GLY A 46 -9.34 -13.02 -24.30
CA GLY A 46 -9.85 -14.36 -24.62
C GLY A 46 -10.09 -15.18 -23.35
N PRO A 47 -10.72 -16.37 -23.48
CA PRO A 47 -10.81 -17.32 -22.39
C PRO A 47 -9.45 -17.90 -22.08
N PHE A 48 -9.23 -18.34 -20.84
CA PHE A 48 -8.05 -19.15 -20.53
C PHE A 48 -8.00 -20.39 -21.41
N ALA A 49 -6.88 -20.59 -22.06
CA ALA A 49 -6.61 -21.73 -22.90
C ALA A 49 -5.22 -22.30 -22.60
N ASN A 50 -5.02 -23.57 -22.92
CA ASN A 50 -3.72 -24.20 -22.79
C ASN A 50 -2.69 -23.46 -23.67
N GLY A 51 -1.56 -23.08 -23.07
CA GLY A 51 -0.50 -22.33 -23.76
C GLY A 51 -0.79 -20.83 -23.95
N ALA A 52 -1.88 -20.28 -23.37
CA ALA A 52 -2.13 -18.84 -23.44
C ALA A 52 -0.97 -18.06 -22.79
N PRO A 53 -0.52 -16.95 -23.41
CA PRO A 53 0.56 -16.15 -22.84
C PRO A 53 0.08 -15.41 -21.58
N MET A 54 0.87 -15.50 -20.50
CA MET A 54 0.56 -14.93 -19.20
C MET A 54 1.71 -14.06 -18.70
N ARG A 55 1.39 -12.96 -18.04
CA ARG A 55 2.35 -12.14 -17.31
C ARG A 55 2.30 -12.49 -15.83
N LEU A 56 3.46 -12.72 -15.23
CA LEU A 56 3.63 -12.86 -13.81
C LEU A 56 3.98 -11.51 -13.19
N GLY A 57 3.33 -11.17 -12.09
CA GLY A 57 3.55 -9.95 -11.32
C GLY A 57 3.10 -10.14 -9.87
N TRP A 58 2.89 -9.04 -9.19
CA TRP A 58 2.36 -9.03 -7.83
C TRP A 58 1.45 -7.82 -7.61
N ALA A 59 0.56 -7.89 -6.60
CA ALA A 59 -0.38 -6.84 -6.26
C ALA A 59 -0.77 -6.90 -4.78
N GLY A 60 -1.07 -5.74 -4.21
CA GLY A 60 -1.58 -5.55 -2.86
C GLY A 60 -1.86 -4.08 -2.62
N ALA A 61 -3.03 -3.73 -2.10
CA ALA A 61 -3.46 -2.34 -1.97
C ALA A 61 -2.46 -1.51 -1.15
N GLU A 62 -2.13 -1.96 0.04
CA GLU A 62 -1.22 -1.29 0.95
C GLU A 62 0.22 -1.22 0.38
N ALA A 63 0.64 -2.28 -0.32
CA ALA A 63 1.94 -2.30 -1.00
C ALA A 63 2.00 -1.34 -2.18
N THR A 64 0.92 -1.21 -2.94
CA THR A 64 0.76 -0.21 -4.01
C THR A 64 0.93 1.21 -3.48
N VAL A 65 0.32 1.52 -2.33
CA VAL A 65 0.52 2.82 -1.66
C VAL A 65 1.97 3.01 -1.23
N ALA A 66 2.62 1.98 -0.67
CA ALA A 66 4.03 2.07 -0.26
C ALA A 66 4.96 2.32 -1.46
N VAL A 67 4.73 1.62 -2.59
CA VAL A 67 5.48 1.85 -3.85
C VAL A 67 5.31 3.28 -4.34
N GLY A 68 4.07 3.78 -4.37
CA GLY A 68 3.81 5.15 -4.84
C GLY A 68 4.51 6.20 -3.97
N VAL A 69 4.42 6.08 -2.65
CA VAL A 69 5.11 6.98 -1.71
C VAL A 69 6.63 6.90 -1.87
N SER A 70 7.19 5.70 -2.09
CA SER A 70 8.61 5.50 -2.37
C SER A 70 9.03 6.17 -3.68
N ARG A 71 8.30 5.95 -4.79
CA ARG A 71 8.56 6.57 -6.10
C ARG A 71 8.49 8.09 -6.06
N LEU A 72 7.68 8.63 -5.13
CA LEU A 72 7.54 10.07 -4.90
C LEU A 72 8.57 10.63 -3.91
N GLY A 73 9.59 9.83 -3.52
CA GLY A 73 10.79 10.30 -2.83
C GLY A 73 10.75 10.23 -1.31
N HIS A 74 9.81 9.49 -0.71
CA HIS A 74 9.77 9.26 0.74
C HIS A 74 10.12 7.82 1.09
N THR A 75 10.61 7.60 2.31
CA THR A 75 10.84 6.25 2.83
C THR A 75 9.52 5.58 3.17
N ALA A 76 9.30 4.39 2.64
CA ALA A 76 8.12 3.59 2.90
C ALA A 76 8.49 2.19 3.35
N ALA A 77 7.74 1.62 4.28
CA ALA A 77 7.89 0.26 4.76
C ALA A 77 6.56 -0.49 4.64
N TRP A 78 6.67 -1.77 4.28
CA TRP A 78 5.54 -2.69 4.23
C TRP A 78 5.75 -3.84 5.20
N THR A 79 4.69 -4.17 5.96
CA THR A 79 4.62 -5.31 6.88
C THR A 79 3.52 -6.25 6.41
N GLY A 80 3.82 -7.53 6.33
CA GLY A 80 2.86 -8.55 5.92
C GLY A 80 3.49 -9.94 5.94
N ARG A 81 2.72 -10.95 5.49
CA ARG A 81 3.20 -12.30 5.37
C ARG A 81 3.18 -12.76 3.91
N VAL A 82 4.23 -13.45 3.50
CA VAL A 82 4.32 -14.21 2.24
C VAL A 82 4.70 -15.64 2.57
N GLY A 83 4.43 -16.58 1.67
CA GLY A 83 4.87 -17.97 1.83
C GLY A 83 6.38 -18.12 1.68
N ASP A 84 6.90 -19.23 2.20
CA ASP A 84 8.27 -19.69 1.92
C ASP A 84 8.31 -20.39 0.55
N ASP A 85 8.04 -19.61 -0.50
CA ASP A 85 7.91 -20.06 -1.88
C ASP A 85 8.46 -19.04 -2.89
N ALA A 86 8.56 -19.46 -4.15
CA ALA A 86 9.07 -18.60 -5.23
C ALA A 86 8.22 -17.34 -5.44
N ALA A 87 6.91 -17.41 -5.20
CA ALA A 87 6.01 -16.28 -5.32
C ALA A 87 6.28 -15.26 -4.21
N GLY A 88 6.46 -15.70 -2.96
CA GLY A 88 6.83 -14.83 -1.83
C GLY A 88 8.19 -14.19 -2.04
N ALA A 89 9.19 -14.94 -2.50
CA ALA A 89 10.50 -14.40 -2.83
C ALA A 89 10.43 -13.32 -3.93
N MET A 90 9.63 -13.54 -4.98
CA MET A 90 9.38 -12.58 -6.06
C MET A 90 8.71 -11.31 -5.53
N VAL A 91 7.69 -11.42 -4.69
CA VAL A 91 6.99 -10.27 -4.08
C VAL A 91 7.97 -9.42 -3.29
N LEU A 92 8.75 -10.03 -2.38
CA LEU A 92 9.70 -9.29 -1.54
C LEU A 92 10.84 -8.66 -2.36
N ALA A 93 11.31 -9.33 -3.41
CA ALA A 93 12.30 -8.77 -4.33
C ALA A 93 11.73 -7.58 -5.10
N GLY A 94 10.49 -7.68 -5.59
CA GLY A 94 9.80 -6.61 -6.30
C GLY A 94 9.61 -5.36 -5.43
N LEU A 95 9.15 -5.52 -4.19
CA LEU A 95 8.99 -4.41 -3.24
C LEU A 95 10.33 -3.72 -2.95
N ARG A 96 11.41 -4.50 -2.73
CA ARG A 96 12.75 -3.93 -2.54
C ARG A 96 13.24 -3.17 -3.76
N ALA A 97 12.98 -3.68 -4.96
CA ALA A 97 13.36 -3.02 -6.21
C ALA A 97 12.67 -1.66 -6.39
N GLU A 98 11.47 -1.50 -5.83
CA GLU A 98 10.74 -0.22 -5.76
C GLU A 98 11.12 0.65 -4.56
N GLY A 99 12.14 0.25 -3.79
CA GLY A 99 12.64 1.03 -2.64
C GLY A 99 11.80 0.92 -1.38
N VAL A 100 10.88 -0.04 -1.31
CA VAL A 100 10.07 -0.29 -0.11
C VAL A 100 10.86 -1.18 0.87
N ASP A 101 10.96 -0.74 2.12
CA ASP A 101 11.55 -1.54 3.19
C ASP A 101 10.61 -2.69 3.59
N VAL A 102 11.07 -3.90 3.38
CA VAL A 102 10.34 -5.15 3.70
C VAL A 102 10.95 -5.89 4.89
N SER A 103 11.77 -5.23 5.71
CA SER A 103 12.40 -5.91 6.87
C SER A 103 11.38 -6.29 7.96
N GLY A 104 10.17 -5.68 7.94
CA GLY A 104 9.04 -6.08 8.76
C GLY A 104 8.21 -7.25 8.18
N ALA A 105 8.51 -7.71 6.97
CA ALA A 105 7.80 -8.83 6.37
C ALA A 105 8.17 -10.17 7.05
N ARG A 106 7.20 -11.09 7.07
CA ARG A 106 7.38 -12.46 7.62
C ARG A 106 7.22 -13.49 6.50
N THR A 107 8.13 -14.45 6.45
CA THR A 107 8.00 -15.63 5.61
C THR A 107 7.30 -16.74 6.41
N ASP A 108 6.19 -17.27 5.89
CA ASP A 108 5.39 -18.32 6.53
C ASP A 108 5.69 -19.68 5.89
N PRO A 109 6.37 -20.61 6.59
CA PRO A 109 6.65 -21.94 6.05
C PRO A 109 5.41 -22.86 6.04
N GLY A 110 4.33 -22.45 6.71
CA GLY A 110 3.11 -23.24 6.89
C GLY A 110 1.98 -22.88 5.91
N ALA A 111 2.19 -21.86 5.04
CA ALA A 111 1.18 -21.47 4.06
C ALA A 111 1.81 -20.81 2.84
N PRO A 112 1.34 -21.13 1.63
CA PRO A 112 1.83 -20.48 0.41
C PRO A 112 1.41 -19.02 0.31
N THR A 113 2.12 -18.27 -0.55
CA THR A 113 1.76 -16.92 -0.96
C THR A 113 0.42 -16.90 -1.69
N GLY A 114 -0.42 -15.91 -1.42
CA GLY A 114 -1.68 -15.72 -2.14
C GLY A 114 -1.47 -15.54 -3.64
N LEU A 115 -2.46 -15.95 -4.43
CA LEU A 115 -2.43 -15.89 -5.88
C LEU A 115 -3.70 -15.25 -6.44
N THR A 116 -3.53 -14.42 -7.46
CA THR A 116 -4.61 -13.86 -8.27
C THR A 116 -4.46 -14.29 -9.71
N LEU A 117 -5.52 -14.85 -10.30
CA LEU A 117 -5.60 -15.11 -11.73
C LEU A 117 -6.49 -14.03 -12.38
N ARG A 118 -5.97 -13.39 -13.44
CA ARG A 118 -6.68 -12.34 -14.18
C ARG A 118 -6.89 -12.76 -15.61
N GLU A 119 -8.15 -13.07 -15.96
CA GLU A 119 -8.60 -13.34 -17.30
C GLU A 119 -9.07 -12.04 -17.94
N ARG A 120 -8.46 -11.64 -19.04
CA ARG A 120 -8.95 -10.52 -19.86
C ARG A 120 -9.97 -11.06 -20.87
N ARG A 121 -11.24 -11.16 -20.48
CA ARG A 121 -12.27 -11.81 -21.30
C ARG A 121 -12.54 -11.08 -22.61
N THR A 122 -12.52 -9.74 -22.56
CA THR A 122 -12.56 -8.81 -23.69
C THR A 122 -11.59 -7.67 -23.42
N ALA A 123 -11.44 -6.72 -24.33
CA ALA A 123 -10.54 -5.58 -24.15
C ALA A 123 -10.84 -4.79 -22.86
N ASP A 124 -12.13 -4.71 -22.47
CA ASP A 124 -12.65 -3.92 -21.37
C ASP A 124 -13.23 -4.74 -20.20
N ARG A 125 -13.18 -6.09 -20.26
CA ARG A 125 -13.75 -6.98 -19.26
C ARG A 125 -12.70 -7.88 -18.64
N LEU A 126 -12.35 -7.57 -17.40
CA LEU A 126 -11.44 -8.34 -16.57
C LEU A 126 -12.23 -9.25 -15.61
N ARG A 127 -11.89 -10.52 -15.56
CA ARG A 127 -12.36 -11.47 -14.56
C ARG A 127 -11.21 -11.83 -13.62
N VAL A 128 -11.40 -11.66 -12.33
CA VAL A 128 -10.37 -11.90 -11.33
C VAL A 128 -10.80 -13.03 -10.40
N SER A 129 -9.94 -14.03 -10.27
CA SER A 129 -10.08 -15.12 -9.30
C SER A 129 -9.00 -15.01 -8.25
N TYR A 130 -9.42 -15.06 -6.97
CA TYR A 130 -8.53 -14.92 -5.83
C TYR A 130 -8.35 -16.26 -5.12
N TYR A 131 -7.11 -16.63 -4.87
CA TYR A 131 -6.70 -17.75 -4.04
C TYR A 131 -5.92 -17.16 -2.87
N ARG A 132 -6.61 -16.87 -1.75
CA ARG A 132 -6.03 -16.15 -0.61
C ARG A 132 -6.49 -16.64 0.75
N ALA A 133 -7.67 -17.25 0.85
CA ALA A 133 -8.24 -17.70 2.13
C ALA A 133 -7.34 -18.75 2.79
N GLY A 134 -6.91 -18.51 4.03
CA GLY A 134 -6.02 -19.40 4.79
C GLY A 134 -4.56 -19.37 4.33
N LEU A 135 -4.21 -18.60 3.28
CA LEU A 135 -2.84 -18.45 2.80
C LEU A 135 -2.07 -17.40 3.62
N ALA A 136 -0.76 -17.29 3.37
CA ALA A 136 0.17 -16.53 4.22
C ALA A 136 -0.31 -15.11 4.55
N GLY A 137 -0.74 -14.33 3.57
CA GLY A 137 -1.22 -12.96 3.77
C GLY A 137 -2.40 -12.86 4.74
N SER A 138 -3.33 -13.84 4.72
CA SER A 138 -4.48 -13.87 5.63
C SER A 138 -4.12 -14.29 7.07
N ARG A 139 -2.91 -14.75 7.31
CA ARG A 139 -2.41 -15.14 8.64
C ARG A 139 -1.67 -14.02 9.37
N LEU A 140 -1.65 -12.82 8.84
CA LEU A 140 -1.11 -11.65 9.54
C LEU A 140 -1.73 -11.56 10.94
N ALA A 141 -0.91 -11.30 11.96
CA ALA A 141 -1.33 -11.26 13.36
C ALA A 141 -0.62 -10.12 14.11
N PRO A 142 -1.13 -9.67 15.28
CA PRO A 142 -0.47 -8.63 16.08
C PRO A 142 0.99 -8.94 16.40
N ALA A 143 1.34 -10.20 16.63
CA ALA A 143 2.71 -10.64 16.93
C ALA A 143 3.70 -10.47 15.76
N ASP A 144 3.21 -10.17 14.54
CA ASP A 144 4.07 -9.90 13.39
C ASP A 144 4.51 -8.44 13.30
N LEU A 145 3.85 -7.56 14.04
CA LEU A 145 4.05 -6.12 13.96
C LEU A 145 5.32 -5.70 14.68
N ASP A 146 6.07 -4.83 14.05
CA ASP A 146 7.17 -4.09 14.69
C ASP A 146 6.60 -2.78 15.25
N GLU A 147 6.29 -2.78 16.56
CA GLU A 147 5.67 -1.65 17.24
C GLU A 147 6.56 -0.40 17.21
N ALA A 148 7.89 -0.56 17.33
CA ALA A 148 8.81 0.57 17.30
C ALA A 148 8.81 1.25 15.92
N ARG A 149 8.68 0.45 14.86
CA ARG A 149 8.57 0.96 13.49
C ARG A 149 7.26 1.71 13.27
N ILE A 150 6.15 1.20 13.79
CA ILE A 150 4.85 1.85 13.68
C ILE A 150 4.85 3.17 14.46
N THR A 151 5.32 3.17 15.69
CA THR A 151 5.33 4.37 16.55
C THR A 151 6.37 5.42 16.14
N GLY A 152 7.41 5.01 15.40
CA GLY A 152 8.41 5.91 14.85
C GLY A 152 8.05 6.50 13.48
N ALA A 153 7.00 6.01 12.83
CA ALA A 153 6.58 6.51 11.51
C ALA A 153 5.93 7.89 11.60
N ARG A 154 5.84 8.59 10.47
CA ARG A 154 5.02 9.81 10.35
C ARG A 154 3.57 9.49 10.01
N ILE A 155 3.35 8.45 9.21
CA ILE A 155 2.02 8.00 8.78
C ILE A 155 1.98 6.46 8.88
N LEU A 156 0.91 5.94 9.50
CA LEU A 156 0.44 4.57 9.33
C LEU A 156 -0.70 4.58 8.31
N HIS A 157 -0.60 3.80 7.23
CA HIS A 157 -1.68 3.63 6.28
C HIS A 157 -2.20 2.19 6.32
N VAL A 158 -3.53 2.06 6.40
CA VAL A 158 -4.25 0.78 6.38
C VAL A 158 -5.44 0.87 5.44
N THR A 159 -5.93 -0.29 4.98
CA THR A 159 -7.14 -0.38 4.15
C THR A 159 -8.17 -1.31 4.77
N GLY A 160 -9.40 -1.26 4.27
CA GLY A 160 -10.44 -2.21 4.63
C GLY A 160 -10.26 -3.60 4.02
N VAL A 161 -9.22 -3.82 3.19
CA VAL A 161 -8.92 -5.15 2.63
C VAL A 161 -8.38 -6.08 3.71
N THR A 162 -7.34 -5.64 4.42
CA THR A 162 -6.60 -6.48 5.37
C THR A 162 -7.47 -6.99 6.53
N PRO A 163 -8.31 -6.18 7.22
CA PRO A 163 -9.16 -6.68 8.30
C PRO A 163 -10.26 -7.63 7.85
N ALA A 164 -10.57 -7.68 6.54
CA ALA A 164 -11.52 -8.61 5.95
C ALA A 164 -10.96 -10.02 5.72
N LEU A 165 -9.64 -10.22 5.78
CA LEU A 165 -8.99 -11.49 5.43
C LEU A 165 -9.16 -12.57 6.49
N SER A 166 -9.12 -12.19 7.77
CA SER A 166 -9.25 -13.11 8.90
C SER A 166 -9.41 -12.34 10.22
N ALA A 167 -9.76 -13.06 11.28
CA ALA A 167 -9.82 -12.51 12.63
C ALA A 167 -8.44 -12.04 13.13
N THR A 168 -7.36 -12.75 12.79
CA THR A 168 -6.00 -12.36 13.19
C THR A 168 -5.51 -11.12 12.44
N ALA A 169 -5.78 -11.04 11.13
CA ALA A 169 -5.45 -9.86 10.34
C ALA A 169 -6.25 -8.62 10.79
N ARG A 170 -7.52 -8.80 11.15
CA ARG A 170 -8.34 -7.76 11.79
C ARG A 170 -7.72 -7.27 13.09
N ALA A 171 -7.36 -8.18 13.98
CA ALA A 171 -6.71 -7.84 15.25
C ALA A 171 -5.38 -7.11 15.04
N ALA A 172 -4.59 -7.48 14.01
CA ALA A 172 -3.35 -6.79 13.66
C ALA A 172 -3.60 -5.34 13.24
N VAL A 173 -4.58 -5.11 12.36
CA VAL A 173 -4.95 -3.74 11.93
C VAL A 173 -5.45 -2.90 13.10
N GLU A 174 -6.37 -3.45 13.92
CA GLU A 174 -6.88 -2.75 15.09
C GLU A 174 -5.77 -2.40 16.10
N HIS A 175 -4.83 -3.32 16.33
CA HIS A 175 -3.68 -3.09 17.21
C HIS A 175 -2.77 -1.99 16.65
N ALA A 176 -2.38 -2.08 15.37
CA ALA A 176 -1.53 -1.09 14.71
C ALA A 176 -2.12 0.31 14.73
N VAL A 177 -3.43 0.44 14.45
CA VAL A 177 -4.15 1.72 14.43
C VAL A 177 -4.16 2.36 15.82
N ARG A 178 -4.50 1.59 16.87
CA ARG A 178 -4.48 2.11 18.26
C ARG A 178 -3.08 2.51 18.71
N LEU A 179 -2.08 1.70 18.36
CA LEU A 179 -0.68 1.97 18.69
C LEU A 179 -0.20 3.26 18.02
N ALA A 180 -0.43 3.42 16.73
CA ALA A 180 -0.06 4.61 15.97
C ALA A 180 -0.75 5.86 16.52
N HIS A 181 -2.07 5.81 16.72
CA HIS A 181 -2.84 6.91 17.28
C HIS A 181 -2.32 7.30 18.68
N GLY A 182 -2.09 6.33 19.56
CA GLY A 182 -1.56 6.57 20.91
C GLY A 182 -0.16 7.19 20.92
N ALA A 183 0.63 6.96 19.87
CA ALA A 183 1.96 7.54 19.69
C ALA A 183 1.97 8.89 18.93
N GLY A 184 0.80 9.40 18.53
CA GLY A 184 0.70 10.64 17.74
C GLY A 184 1.11 10.50 16.27
N VAL A 185 1.19 9.25 15.76
CA VAL A 185 1.41 8.96 14.34
C VAL A 185 0.11 9.19 13.57
N THR A 186 0.17 9.90 12.45
CA THR A 186 -1.01 10.10 11.60
C THR A 186 -1.55 8.76 11.09
N VAL A 187 -2.80 8.44 11.39
CA VAL A 187 -3.49 7.25 10.90
C VAL A 187 -4.29 7.58 9.65
N SER A 188 -3.95 6.92 8.55
CA SER A 188 -4.63 7.01 7.26
C SER A 188 -5.37 5.70 6.98
N LEU A 189 -6.67 5.79 6.72
CA LEU A 189 -7.53 4.67 6.38
C LEU A 189 -8.14 4.87 4.98
N ASP A 190 -7.95 3.93 4.07
CA ASP A 190 -8.79 3.80 2.87
C ASP A 190 -9.85 2.72 3.11
N VAL A 191 -11.11 3.08 2.99
CA VAL A 191 -12.24 2.15 3.21
C VAL A 191 -12.12 0.93 2.30
N ASN A 192 -11.79 1.10 1.04
CA ASN A 192 -11.38 0.08 0.07
C ASN A 192 -12.22 -1.23 0.19
N HIS A 193 -13.54 -1.08 0.29
CA HIS A 193 -14.47 -2.17 0.52
C HIS A 193 -14.46 -3.17 -0.64
N ARG A 194 -14.43 -4.46 -0.32
CA ARG A 194 -14.47 -5.55 -1.29
C ARG A 194 -15.60 -6.52 -0.93
N GLU A 195 -16.75 -6.42 -1.61
CA GLU A 195 -17.94 -7.25 -1.38
C GLU A 195 -17.66 -8.76 -1.39
N ARG A 196 -16.62 -9.20 -2.13
CA ARG A 196 -16.20 -10.60 -2.16
C ARG A 196 -15.49 -11.08 -0.90
N LEU A 197 -15.07 -10.17 -0.03
CA LEU A 197 -14.37 -10.51 1.24
C LEU A 197 -15.33 -10.51 2.42
N TRP A 198 -16.20 -9.51 2.50
CA TRP A 198 -17.13 -9.33 3.62
C TRP A 198 -18.35 -8.50 3.22
N SER A 199 -19.41 -8.66 3.98
CA SER A 199 -20.65 -7.91 3.79
C SER A 199 -20.47 -6.42 4.14
N ARG A 200 -21.33 -5.59 3.58
CA ARG A 200 -21.38 -4.16 3.94
C ARG A 200 -21.60 -3.94 5.44
N ALA A 201 -22.43 -4.77 6.09
CA ALA A 201 -22.69 -4.66 7.51
C ALA A 201 -21.45 -4.96 8.36
N GLU A 202 -20.71 -6.03 8.05
CA GLU A 202 -19.43 -6.36 8.73
C GLU A 202 -18.38 -5.29 8.49
N ALA A 203 -18.26 -4.80 7.25
CA ALA A 203 -17.35 -3.71 6.92
C ALA A 203 -17.67 -2.44 7.72
N ALA A 204 -18.94 -2.03 7.77
CA ALA A 204 -19.38 -0.87 8.54
C ALA A 204 -19.09 -1.02 10.04
N GLU A 205 -19.33 -2.20 10.60
CA GLU A 205 -19.05 -2.48 12.02
C GLU A 205 -17.56 -2.41 12.32
N VAL A 206 -16.73 -3.14 11.56
CA VAL A 206 -15.29 -3.26 11.85
C VAL A 206 -14.54 -1.96 11.56
N LEU A 207 -14.75 -1.37 10.38
CA LEU A 207 -14.08 -0.12 10.01
C LEU A 207 -14.62 1.07 10.82
N GLY A 208 -15.91 1.05 11.18
CA GLY A 208 -16.51 2.06 12.06
C GLY A 208 -15.80 2.18 13.42
N ARG A 209 -15.29 1.07 13.96
CA ARG A 209 -14.49 1.08 15.20
C ARG A 209 -13.11 1.73 15.04
N LEU A 210 -12.59 1.84 13.80
CA LEU A 210 -11.30 2.48 13.50
C LEU A 210 -11.43 3.98 13.31
N LEU A 211 -12.60 4.49 12.91
CA LEU A 211 -12.81 5.90 12.59
C LEU A 211 -12.41 6.87 13.70
N PRO A 212 -12.70 6.60 15.01
CA PRO A 212 -12.26 7.48 16.10
C PRO A 212 -10.73 7.59 16.26
N TYR A 213 -9.97 6.67 15.68
CA TYR A 213 -8.50 6.64 15.72
C TYR A 213 -7.88 7.06 14.40
N THR A 214 -8.70 7.44 13.41
CA THR A 214 -8.28 7.79 12.05
C THR A 214 -8.20 9.31 11.92
N ASP A 215 -7.08 9.82 11.42
CA ASP A 215 -6.89 11.24 11.13
C ASP A 215 -7.31 11.59 9.70
N LEU A 216 -7.05 10.67 8.76
CA LEU A 216 -7.26 10.86 7.33
C LEU A 216 -8.01 9.67 6.75
N LEU A 217 -9.23 9.92 6.24
CA LEU A 217 -10.10 8.90 5.66
C LEU A 217 -10.24 9.09 4.15
N PHE A 218 -10.05 8.02 3.40
CA PHE A 218 -10.39 7.93 1.97
C PHE A 218 -11.57 7.00 1.74
N ALA A 219 -12.51 7.42 0.91
CA ALA A 219 -13.64 6.59 0.51
C ALA A 219 -14.16 6.99 -0.87
N GLY A 220 -14.69 6.04 -1.63
CA GLY A 220 -15.62 6.32 -2.73
C GLY A 220 -17.03 6.61 -2.19
N PRO A 221 -17.98 7.11 -3.00
CA PRO A 221 -19.34 7.37 -2.55
C PRO A 221 -20.05 6.14 -1.97
N GLU A 222 -19.94 4.98 -2.62
CA GLU A 222 -20.54 3.72 -2.17
C GLU A 222 -19.88 3.20 -0.88
N GLU A 223 -18.59 3.44 -0.70
CA GLU A 223 -17.84 3.11 0.52
C GLU A 223 -18.25 4.02 1.68
N ALA A 224 -18.40 5.31 1.43
CA ALA A 224 -18.86 6.28 2.41
C ALA A 224 -20.28 5.95 2.93
N ALA A 225 -21.14 5.42 2.07
CA ALA A 225 -22.49 4.96 2.41
C ALA A 225 -22.52 3.78 3.39
N LEU A 226 -21.36 3.21 3.78
CA LEU A 226 -21.26 2.28 4.91
C LEU A 226 -21.47 2.99 6.26
N PHE A 227 -21.14 4.26 6.36
CA PHE A 227 -21.06 5.00 7.63
C PHE A 227 -22.01 6.17 7.73
N VAL A 228 -22.39 6.77 6.59
CA VAL A 228 -23.19 7.99 6.54
C VAL A 228 -24.29 7.87 5.48
N PRO A 229 -25.43 8.56 5.64
CA PRO A 229 -26.44 8.60 4.60
C PRO A 229 -25.92 9.16 3.28
N GLU A 230 -26.52 8.74 2.18
CA GLU A 230 -26.24 9.28 0.86
C GLU A 230 -26.51 10.79 0.81
N GLY A 231 -25.67 11.52 0.08
CA GLY A 231 -25.76 12.97 -0.04
C GLY A 231 -24.81 13.48 -1.14
N THR A 232 -24.71 14.79 -1.28
CA THR A 232 -23.68 15.36 -2.15
C THR A 232 -22.29 14.95 -1.63
N PRO A 233 -21.24 14.89 -2.49
CA PRO A 233 -19.90 14.55 -2.05
C PRO A 233 -19.39 15.41 -0.87
N GLU A 234 -19.77 16.67 -0.83
CA GLU A 234 -19.42 17.56 0.27
C GLU A 234 -20.18 17.23 1.56
N GLN A 235 -21.47 16.97 1.48
CA GLN A 235 -22.28 16.54 2.64
C GLN A 235 -21.75 15.22 3.21
N THR A 236 -21.42 14.28 2.33
CA THR A 236 -20.82 12.99 2.69
C THR A 236 -19.48 13.18 3.40
N ALA A 237 -18.55 13.94 2.83
CA ALA A 237 -17.25 14.17 3.45
C ALA A 237 -17.38 14.88 4.81
N ARG A 238 -18.26 15.89 4.93
CA ARG A 238 -18.55 16.56 6.21
C ARG A 238 -19.20 15.62 7.25
N ALA A 239 -19.99 14.67 6.81
CA ALA A 239 -20.57 13.67 7.72
C ALA A 239 -19.51 12.69 8.21
N LEU A 240 -18.58 12.27 7.33
CA LEU A 240 -17.46 11.41 7.69
C LEU A 240 -16.52 12.06 8.71
N THR A 241 -16.23 13.36 8.60
CA THR A 241 -15.35 14.03 9.60
C THR A 241 -15.97 14.08 11.00
N ARG A 242 -17.30 13.97 11.14
CA ARG A 242 -17.98 13.92 12.45
C ARG A 242 -17.82 12.57 13.16
N LEU A 243 -17.31 11.55 12.46
CA LEU A 243 -17.11 10.20 13.00
C LEU A 243 -15.71 9.99 13.59
N GLY A 244 -14.82 11.00 13.50
CA GLY A 244 -13.45 10.94 14.04
C GLY A 244 -12.39 11.57 13.15
N PRO A 245 -12.35 11.27 11.83
CA PRO A 245 -11.30 11.79 10.95
C PRO A 245 -11.27 13.32 10.89
N ALA A 246 -10.08 13.90 11.09
CA ALA A 246 -9.90 15.34 10.91
C ALA A 246 -9.98 15.78 9.44
N GLU A 247 -9.73 14.83 8.53
CA GLU A 247 -9.71 15.04 7.08
C GLU A 247 -10.39 13.87 6.37
N ALA A 248 -11.40 14.14 5.54
CA ALA A 248 -12.11 13.16 4.75
C ALA A 248 -12.00 13.48 3.27
N VAL A 249 -11.55 12.49 2.48
CA VAL A 249 -11.36 12.59 1.03
C VAL A 249 -12.32 11.64 0.33
N VAL A 250 -13.23 12.19 -0.47
CA VAL A 250 -14.15 11.41 -1.31
C VAL A 250 -13.59 11.33 -2.72
N LYS A 251 -13.29 10.08 -3.15
CA LYS A 251 -12.78 9.75 -4.49
C LYS A 251 -13.97 9.61 -5.44
N LEU A 252 -14.03 10.40 -6.51
CA LEU A 252 -15.16 10.48 -7.43
C LEU A 252 -14.84 9.88 -8.82
N GLY A 253 -13.76 9.12 -8.94
CA GLY A 253 -13.33 8.51 -10.20
C GLY A 253 -13.06 9.57 -11.28
N ALA A 254 -13.78 9.48 -12.40
CA ALA A 254 -13.64 10.42 -13.53
C ALA A 254 -14.07 11.86 -13.20
N ASP A 255 -14.81 12.08 -12.10
CA ASP A 255 -15.21 13.42 -11.63
C ASP A 255 -14.18 14.04 -10.68
N GLY A 256 -13.07 13.32 -10.41
CA GLY A 256 -11.98 13.79 -9.57
C GLY A 256 -12.11 13.43 -8.11
N ALA A 257 -11.90 14.38 -7.21
CA ALA A 257 -11.99 14.17 -5.76
C ALA A 257 -12.33 15.44 -5.00
N LEU A 258 -12.79 15.25 -3.76
CA LEU A 258 -13.11 16.31 -2.83
C LEU A 258 -12.54 15.97 -1.46
N ALA A 259 -11.92 16.94 -0.80
CA ALA A 259 -11.48 16.84 0.59
C ALA A 259 -12.19 17.85 1.46
N VAL A 260 -12.57 17.45 2.67
CA VAL A 260 -13.07 18.33 3.75
C VAL A 260 -12.12 18.25 4.92
N THR A 261 -11.71 19.43 5.40
CA THR A 261 -10.88 19.64 6.59
C THR A 261 -11.49 20.73 7.46
N ALA A 262 -10.86 21.07 8.58
CA ALA A 262 -11.25 22.22 9.39
C ALA A 262 -11.19 23.54 8.60
N ASP A 263 -10.26 23.66 7.64
CA ASP A 263 -10.05 24.87 6.84
C ASP A 263 -11.08 25.02 5.70
N GLY A 264 -11.90 23.98 5.46
CA GLY A 264 -12.95 24.04 4.45
C GLY A 264 -13.02 22.86 3.50
N THR A 265 -13.64 23.10 2.35
CA THR A 265 -13.84 22.13 1.29
C THR A 265 -12.95 22.44 0.09
N HIS A 266 -12.21 21.45 -0.38
CA HIS A 266 -11.33 21.57 -1.54
C HIS A 266 -11.75 20.55 -2.60
N ARG A 267 -11.71 20.94 -3.88
CA ARG A 267 -12.07 20.07 -5.01
C ARG A 267 -10.93 20.02 -6.01
N GLN A 268 -10.75 18.86 -6.62
CA GLN A 268 -9.84 18.64 -7.72
C GLN A 268 -10.56 17.83 -8.78
N ALA A 269 -10.66 18.36 -9.99
CA ALA A 269 -11.15 17.61 -11.14
C ALA A 269 -10.17 16.48 -11.51
N ALA A 270 -10.68 15.42 -12.10
CA ALA A 270 -9.80 14.38 -12.66
C ALA A 270 -8.94 14.97 -13.79
N ILE A 271 -7.76 14.40 -13.96
CA ILE A 271 -6.88 14.73 -15.09
C ILE A 271 -7.32 13.86 -16.26
N PRO A 272 -7.73 14.44 -17.40
CA PRO A 272 -8.20 13.68 -18.56
C PRO A 272 -7.06 12.86 -19.17
N VAL A 273 -7.28 11.55 -19.27
CA VAL A 273 -6.35 10.60 -19.89
C VAL A 273 -7.14 9.48 -20.58
N THR A 274 -6.49 8.75 -21.47
CA THR A 274 -7.06 7.50 -22.00
C THR A 274 -6.90 6.40 -20.96
N ALA A 275 -8.02 5.95 -20.38
CA ALA A 275 -8.02 4.87 -19.41
C ALA A 275 -7.77 3.52 -20.11
N VAL A 276 -6.75 2.80 -19.64
CA VAL A 276 -6.36 1.46 -20.11
C VAL A 276 -6.75 0.39 -19.09
N ASP A 277 -6.47 0.65 -17.80
CA ASP A 277 -6.78 -0.27 -16.70
C ASP A 277 -7.10 0.54 -15.43
N PRO A 278 -8.31 0.44 -14.86
CA PRO A 278 -8.68 1.18 -13.64
C PRO A 278 -8.13 0.56 -12.35
N VAL A 279 -7.52 -0.62 -12.42
CA VAL A 279 -7.00 -1.33 -11.23
C VAL A 279 -5.86 -0.51 -10.61
N GLY A 280 -5.84 -0.42 -9.27
CA GLY A 280 -4.80 0.30 -8.54
C GLY A 280 -4.92 1.84 -8.56
N ALA A 281 -5.83 2.43 -9.36
CA ALA A 281 -5.98 3.89 -9.45
C ALA A 281 -6.30 4.56 -8.09
N GLY A 282 -7.12 3.92 -7.28
CA GLY A 282 -7.46 4.38 -5.93
C GLY A 282 -6.23 4.41 -5.02
N ASP A 283 -5.45 3.34 -5.03
CA ASP A 283 -4.24 3.20 -4.22
C ASP A 283 -3.15 4.18 -4.70
N ALA A 284 -3.02 4.38 -6.03
CA ALA A 284 -2.15 5.39 -6.62
C ALA A 284 -2.55 6.81 -6.21
N PHE A 285 -3.85 7.12 -6.23
CA PHE A 285 -4.39 8.39 -5.73
C PHE A 285 -4.00 8.61 -4.26
N VAL A 286 -4.24 7.61 -3.40
CA VAL A 286 -3.87 7.67 -1.98
C VAL A 286 -2.38 7.89 -1.81
N SER A 287 -1.54 7.20 -2.57
CA SER A 287 -0.08 7.36 -2.49
C SER A 287 0.39 8.78 -2.80
N GLY A 288 -0.19 9.41 -3.85
CA GLY A 288 0.07 10.80 -4.22
C GLY A 288 -0.37 11.77 -3.12
N TYR A 289 -1.54 11.54 -2.53
CA TYR A 289 -2.04 12.37 -1.43
C TYR A 289 -1.13 12.30 -0.21
N LEU A 290 -0.73 11.08 0.20
CA LEU A 290 0.15 10.87 1.35
C LEU A 290 1.55 11.41 1.12
N ALA A 291 2.11 11.27 -0.09
CA ALA A 291 3.41 11.84 -0.43
C ALA A 291 3.40 13.38 -0.33
N ALA A 292 2.39 14.05 -0.89
CA ALA A 292 2.26 15.51 -0.77
C ALA A 292 2.01 15.95 0.69
N ARG A 293 1.30 15.14 1.49
CA ARG A 293 1.17 15.41 2.93
C ARG A 293 2.52 15.30 3.65
N LEU A 294 3.35 14.31 3.30
CA LEU A 294 4.71 14.16 3.82
C LEU A 294 5.63 15.32 3.40
N ASP A 295 5.42 15.90 2.23
CA ASP A 295 6.07 17.14 1.77
C ASP A 295 5.61 18.40 2.57
N GLY A 296 4.54 18.32 3.37
CA GLY A 296 3.93 19.46 4.06
C GLY A 296 3.04 20.32 3.16
N SER A 297 2.66 19.82 1.98
CA SER A 297 1.85 20.57 1.01
C SER A 297 0.43 20.87 1.53
N PRO A 298 -0.19 21.99 1.13
CA PRO A 298 -1.59 22.30 1.44
C PRO A 298 -2.54 21.32 0.71
N VAL A 299 -3.78 21.21 1.22
CA VAL A 299 -4.78 20.25 0.71
C VAL A 299 -5.02 20.32 -0.80
N PRO A 300 -5.11 21.50 -1.44
CA PRO A 300 -5.28 21.57 -2.90
C PRO A 300 -4.14 20.87 -3.67
N GLU A 301 -2.91 21.02 -3.22
CA GLU A 301 -1.74 20.38 -3.85
C GLU A 301 -1.70 18.87 -3.59
N ARG A 302 -2.12 18.43 -2.39
CA ARG A 302 -2.29 17.00 -2.08
C ARG A 302 -3.29 16.36 -3.05
N LEU A 303 -4.45 16.99 -3.24
CA LEU A 303 -5.47 16.52 -4.18
C LEU A 303 -4.96 16.52 -5.63
N ARG A 304 -4.21 17.56 -6.04
CA ARG A 304 -3.64 17.65 -7.39
C ARG A 304 -2.64 16.51 -7.65
N LEU A 305 -1.70 16.26 -6.72
CA LEU A 305 -0.74 15.17 -6.87
C LEU A 305 -1.44 13.80 -6.83
N ALA A 306 -2.44 13.63 -5.98
CA ALA A 306 -3.25 12.43 -5.92
C ALA A 306 -3.97 12.15 -7.25
N ALA A 307 -4.64 13.16 -7.83
CA ALA A 307 -5.31 13.05 -9.12
C ALA A 307 -4.32 12.73 -10.25
N LEU A 308 -3.12 13.30 -10.21
CA LEU A 308 -2.06 13.02 -11.18
C LEU A 308 -1.59 11.56 -11.09
N CYS A 309 -1.32 11.06 -9.89
CA CYS A 309 -0.94 9.64 -9.69
C CYS A 309 -2.04 8.69 -10.15
N GLY A 310 -3.31 8.99 -9.85
CA GLY A 310 -4.44 8.21 -10.35
C GLY A 310 -4.54 8.21 -11.87
N ALA A 311 -4.32 9.35 -12.52
CA ALA A 311 -4.32 9.48 -13.98
C ALA A 311 -3.19 8.67 -14.65
N PHE A 312 -2.00 8.71 -14.08
CA PHE A 312 -0.89 7.86 -14.54
C PHE A 312 -1.23 6.37 -14.40
N ALA A 313 -1.75 5.96 -13.24
CA ALA A 313 -2.07 4.56 -12.97
C ALA A 313 -3.09 4.01 -13.96
N VAL A 314 -4.19 4.72 -14.25
CA VAL A 314 -5.21 4.25 -15.21
C VAL A 314 -4.72 4.19 -16.65
N SER A 315 -3.62 4.85 -16.99
CA SER A 315 -3.05 4.91 -18.35
C SER A 315 -2.16 3.71 -18.70
N VAL A 316 -1.85 2.84 -17.71
CA VAL A 316 -0.94 1.70 -17.86
C VAL A 316 -1.58 0.44 -17.26
N PRO A 317 -1.46 -0.74 -17.92
CA PRO A 317 -1.97 -1.98 -17.34
C PRO A 317 -1.20 -2.36 -16.06
N GLY A 318 -1.94 -2.72 -15.00
CA GLY A 318 -1.37 -3.21 -13.75
C GLY A 318 -1.88 -2.47 -12.52
N ASP A 319 -1.38 -2.84 -11.33
CA ASP A 319 -1.84 -2.26 -10.06
C ASP A 319 -1.00 -1.06 -9.63
N TRP A 320 0.31 -1.15 -9.80
CA TRP A 320 1.29 -0.16 -9.34
C TRP A 320 2.26 0.28 -10.45
N GLU A 321 2.30 -0.44 -11.56
CA GLU A 321 3.26 -0.23 -12.65
C GLU A 321 3.15 1.19 -13.22
N GLY A 322 1.92 1.70 -13.36
CA GLY A 322 1.65 3.04 -13.87
C GLY A 322 1.91 4.19 -12.90
N ILE A 323 2.16 3.95 -11.62
CA ILE A 323 2.42 5.04 -10.67
C ILE A 323 3.69 5.80 -11.05
N PRO A 324 3.66 7.15 -11.18
CA PRO A 324 4.82 7.91 -11.65
C PRO A 324 5.91 8.02 -10.60
N ARG A 325 7.14 8.17 -11.05
CA ARG A 325 8.23 8.69 -10.23
C ARG A 325 8.15 10.21 -10.14
N ARG A 326 8.75 10.80 -9.12
CA ARG A 326 8.74 12.27 -8.95
C ARG A 326 9.24 13.04 -10.19
N THR A 327 10.19 12.49 -10.91
CA THR A 327 10.75 13.07 -12.14
C THR A 327 9.80 13.01 -13.34
N GLU A 328 8.76 12.19 -13.29
CA GLU A 328 7.81 11.96 -14.38
C GLU A 328 6.53 12.81 -14.25
N LEU A 329 6.33 13.49 -13.13
CA LEU A 329 5.09 14.24 -12.84
C LEU A 329 4.76 15.30 -13.89
N GLY A 330 5.75 15.81 -14.62
CA GLY A 330 5.54 16.78 -15.71
C GLY A 330 5.03 16.19 -17.03
N LEU A 331 5.09 14.86 -17.22
CA LEU A 331 4.80 14.22 -18.52
C LEU A 331 3.33 14.41 -18.97
N LEU A 332 2.37 14.34 -18.05
CA LEU A 332 0.95 14.55 -18.39
C LEU A 332 0.59 16.03 -18.62
N ALA A 333 1.44 16.97 -18.21
CA ALA A 333 1.26 18.39 -18.48
C ALA A 333 1.89 18.80 -19.83
N ALA A 334 2.77 18.00 -20.38
CA ALA A 334 3.41 18.25 -21.68
C ALA A 334 2.42 17.92 -22.80
N GLN A 335 2.18 18.90 -23.69
CA GLN A 335 1.30 18.71 -24.87
C GLN A 335 2.03 18.09 -26.07
N ASP A 336 3.31 17.75 -25.95
CA ASP A 336 4.14 17.26 -27.06
C ASP A 336 5.03 16.09 -26.64
N ILE A 337 5.48 15.31 -27.63
CA ILE A 337 6.40 14.17 -27.41
C ILE A 337 7.72 14.72 -26.86
N THR A 338 8.03 14.40 -25.62
CA THR A 338 9.33 14.70 -25.02
C THR A 338 10.40 13.85 -25.72
N ARG A 339 11.30 14.48 -26.46
CA ARG A 339 12.46 13.85 -27.11
C ARG A 339 13.72 14.02 -26.30
#